data_cf82281df7ada8b1cfcd65c2bcdcf3ac
#
_entry.id   cf82281df7ada8b1cfcd65c2bcdcf3ac
#
_cell.length_a   1.000
_cell.length_b   1.000
_cell.length_c   1.000
_cell.angle_alpha   90.00
_cell.angle_beta   90.00
_cell.angle_gamma   90.00
#
_symmetry.space_group_name_H-M   'P 1'
#
loop_
_entity.id
_entity.type
_entity.pdbx_description
1 polymer ?
#
loop_
_entity_poly.entity_id
_entity_poly.type
_entity_poly.pdbx_seq_one_letter_code
_entity_poly.pdbx_strand_id
1 'polypeptide(L)'
;MAKILPLHDMLRDNCQKHGIVHEFLSIDGSMIPYHGHHSAKQFIRNKPVGFGYKMWMMCSADGYPYNFSIYCGKDENRKLPLGSQVVMDMLQPVVNKDSHVIFFDNFFTSYALMVDLTKQDFRARGTIRENRTEKCHLLPKKEIEKKERFL
;
A
#
# COMPACT_ATOMS: atom_id res chain seq x y z
N MET A 1 2.02 -20.87 8.54
CA MET A 1 0.96 -19.97 8.02
C MET A 1 -0.42 -20.61 8.07
N ALA A 2 -0.62 -21.85 7.64
CA ALA A 2 -1.96 -22.48 7.55
C ALA A 2 -2.83 -22.37 8.82
N LYS A 3 -2.22 -22.42 10.02
CA LYS A 3 -2.95 -22.33 11.30
C LYS A 3 -3.47 -20.91 11.62
N ILE A 4 -2.86 -19.86 11.05
CA ILE A 4 -3.20 -18.46 11.34
C ILE A 4 -4.17 -17.90 10.31
N LEU A 5 -4.16 -18.41 9.08
CA LEU A 5 -4.97 -17.91 7.98
C LEU A 5 -6.48 -17.85 8.30
N PRO A 6 -7.11 -18.88 8.92
CA PRO A 6 -8.55 -18.78 9.23
C PRO A 6 -8.89 -17.61 10.17
N LEU A 7 -8.05 -17.39 11.21
CA LEU A 7 -8.23 -16.25 12.12
C LEU A 7 -8.01 -14.91 11.40
N HIS A 8 -6.95 -14.83 10.58
CA HIS A 8 -6.64 -13.66 9.76
C HIS A 8 -7.83 -13.29 8.85
N ASP A 9 -8.38 -14.27 8.13
CA ASP A 9 -9.50 -14.04 7.21
C ASP A 9 -10.77 -13.62 7.96
N MET A 10 -11.07 -14.29 9.08
CA MET A 10 -12.21 -13.92 9.94
C MET A 10 -12.08 -12.47 10.47
N LEU A 11 -10.90 -12.06 10.91
CA LEU A 11 -10.65 -10.70 11.38
C LEU A 11 -10.80 -9.68 10.25
N ARG A 12 -10.22 -9.97 9.08
CA ARG A 12 -10.34 -9.10 7.91
C ARG A 12 -11.81 -8.91 7.49
N ASP A 13 -12.56 -10.00 7.40
CA ASP A 13 -13.97 -9.96 7.01
C ASP A 13 -14.81 -9.17 8.03
N ASN A 14 -14.52 -9.32 9.32
CA ASN A 14 -15.18 -8.52 10.37
C ASN A 14 -14.81 -7.04 10.28
N CYS A 15 -13.54 -6.70 10.01
CA CYS A 15 -13.13 -5.31 9.80
C CYS A 15 -13.84 -4.68 8.62
N GLN A 16 -14.02 -5.41 7.51
CA GLN A 16 -14.76 -4.94 6.34
C GLN A 16 -16.26 -4.80 6.62
N LYS A 17 -16.84 -5.77 7.33
CA LYS A 17 -18.29 -5.80 7.62
C LYS A 17 -18.74 -4.70 8.57
N HIS A 18 -17.92 -4.39 9.57
CA HIS A 18 -18.29 -3.46 10.65
C HIS A 18 -17.59 -2.09 10.52
N GLY A 19 -16.63 -1.95 9.63
CA GLY A 19 -15.93 -0.69 9.37
C GLY A 19 -16.77 0.27 8.52
N ILE A 20 -16.83 1.53 8.94
CA ILE A 20 -17.35 2.62 8.10
C ILE A 20 -16.19 3.14 7.28
N VAL A 21 -16.24 2.96 5.96
CA VAL A 21 -15.14 3.37 5.08
C VAL A 21 -15.12 4.89 4.96
N HIS A 22 -14.05 5.51 5.43
CA HIS A 22 -13.84 6.96 5.40
C HIS A 22 -13.35 7.42 4.02
N GLU A 23 -13.45 8.73 3.74
CA GLU A 23 -13.01 9.31 2.48
C GLU A 23 -11.52 9.05 2.21
N PHE A 24 -10.66 9.21 3.24
CA PHE A 24 -9.21 9.07 3.11
C PHE A 24 -8.74 7.70 3.53
N LEU A 25 -8.12 6.99 2.58
CA LEU A 25 -7.58 5.65 2.78
C LEU A 25 -6.07 5.64 2.54
N SER A 26 -5.31 5.02 3.42
CA SER A 26 -3.86 4.87 3.29
C SER A 26 -3.49 3.41 3.08
N ILE A 27 -2.63 3.15 2.09
CA ILE A 27 -2.06 1.81 1.85
C ILE A 27 -0.58 1.83 2.17
N ASP A 28 -0.15 1.00 3.12
CA ASP A 28 1.26 0.87 3.52
C ASP A 28 1.60 -0.54 3.99
N GLY A 29 2.90 -0.77 4.22
CA GLY A 29 3.45 -2.00 4.76
C GLY A 29 3.75 -1.90 6.24
N SER A 30 3.13 -2.77 7.05
CA SER A 30 3.41 -2.93 8.48
C SER A 30 4.27 -4.17 8.75
N MET A 31 4.95 -4.18 9.90
CA MET A 31 5.72 -5.32 10.37
C MET A 31 5.14 -5.84 11.69
N ILE A 32 4.82 -7.14 11.72
CA ILE A 32 4.42 -7.85 12.94
C ILE A 32 5.65 -8.53 13.51
N PRO A 33 6.07 -8.19 14.75
CA PRO A 33 7.25 -8.81 15.36
C PRO A 33 7.06 -10.33 15.49
N TYR A 34 8.09 -11.08 15.10
CA TYR A 34 8.11 -12.52 15.28
C TYR A 34 9.53 -13.02 15.53
N HIS A 35 9.72 -13.68 16.66
CA HIS A 35 11.04 -14.15 17.11
C HIS A 35 11.35 -15.58 16.70
N GLY A 36 10.35 -16.38 16.31
CA GLY A 36 10.52 -17.75 15.86
C GLY A 36 11.17 -17.90 14.49
N HIS A 37 11.31 -19.16 14.04
CA HIS A 37 11.84 -19.52 12.73
C HIS A 37 10.69 -19.89 11.79
N HIS A 38 10.58 -19.18 10.66
CA HIS A 38 9.60 -19.46 9.62
C HIS A 38 10.08 -18.86 8.29
N SER A 39 9.82 -19.55 7.17
CA SER A 39 10.26 -19.17 5.82
C SER A 39 9.72 -17.82 5.35
N ALA A 40 8.53 -17.41 5.80
CA ALA A 40 7.93 -16.10 5.46
C ALA A 40 8.41 -14.96 6.35
N LYS A 41 9.26 -15.23 7.37
CA LYS A 41 9.87 -14.19 8.20
C LYS A 41 10.82 -13.34 7.36
N GLN A 42 10.71 -12.02 7.51
CA GLN A 42 11.53 -11.07 6.77
C GLN A 42 12.34 -10.20 7.71
N PHE A 43 13.45 -9.69 7.18
CA PHE A 43 14.22 -8.62 7.79
C PHE A 43 14.12 -7.37 6.93
N ILE A 44 13.65 -6.27 7.52
CA ILE A 44 13.60 -4.96 6.85
C ILE A 44 14.46 -3.99 7.66
N ARG A 45 15.58 -3.60 7.06
CA ARG A 45 16.50 -2.62 7.66
C ARG A 45 15.78 -1.27 7.86
N ASN A 46 16.09 -0.59 8.95
CA ASN A 46 15.57 0.75 9.30
C ASN A 46 14.07 0.82 9.64
N LYS A 47 13.37 -0.31 9.84
CA LYS A 47 12.05 -0.30 10.46
C LYS A 47 12.19 -0.51 11.97
N PRO A 48 11.32 0.10 12.82
CA PRO A 48 11.34 -0.11 14.29
C PRO A 48 11.25 -1.60 14.66
N VAL A 49 10.44 -2.35 13.91
CA VAL A 49 10.37 -3.82 13.97
C VAL A 49 11.16 -4.35 12.78
N GLY A 50 12.44 -4.72 13.00
CA GLY A 50 13.32 -5.19 11.92
C GLY A 50 13.01 -6.63 11.48
N PHE A 51 12.62 -7.53 12.41
CA PHE A 51 12.34 -8.93 12.13
C PHE A 51 10.89 -9.29 12.38
N GLY A 52 10.24 -9.94 11.41
CA GLY A 52 8.86 -10.36 11.58
C GLY A 52 8.17 -10.70 10.26
N TYR A 53 6.85 -10.72 10.31
CA TYR A 53 6.03 -10.85 9.11
C TYR A 53 5.68 -9.49 8.54
N LYS A 54 5.87 -9.33 7.24
CA LYS A 54 5.40 -8.15 6.53
C LYS A 54 3.92 -8.31 6.22
N MET A 55 3.15 -7.27 6.52
CA MET A 55 1.72 -7.19 6.24
C MET A 55 1.45 -5.95 5.39
N TRP A 56 0.65 -6.11 4.36
CA TRP A 56 0.08 -4.99 3.63
C TRP A 56 -1.24 -4.60 4.26
N MET A 57 -1.50 -3.32 4.40
CA MET A 57 -2.69 -2.82 5.10
C MET A 57 -3.29 -1.64 4.35
N MET A 58 -4.62 -1.58 4.33
CA MET A 58 -5.39 -0.41 3.95
C MET A 58 -6.15 0.09 5.18
N CYS A 59 -5.85 1.31 5.61
CA CYS A 59 -6.36 1.90 6.84
C CYS A 59 -7.02 3.25 6.58
N SER A 60 -7.91 3.66 7.51
CA SER A 60 -8.38 5.05 7.61
C SER A 60 -7.27 5.97 8.14
N ALA A 61 -7.54 7.28 8.15
CA ALA A 61 -6.68 8.27 8.80
C ALA A 61 -6.51 8.02 10.31
N ASP A 62 -7.51 7.41 10.96
CA ASP A 62 -7.49 7.06 12.39
C ASP A 62 -6.77 5.73 12.67
N GLY A 63 -6.29 5.05 11.63
CA GLY A 63 -5.59 3.78 11.75
C GLY A 63 -6.49 2.54 11.79
N TYR A 64 -7.80 2.66 11.53
CA TYR A 64 -8.68 1.49 11.43
C TYR A 64 -8.36 0.67 10.18
N PRO A 65 -8.05 -0.65 10.30
CA PRO A 65 -7.70 -1.49 9.17
C PRO A 65 -8.96 -2.01 8.46
N TYR A 66 -9.18 -1.61 7.21
CA TYR A 66 -10.28 -2.14 6.40
C TYR A 66 -9.91 -3.41 5.64
N ASN A 67 -8.68 -3.49 5.18
CA ASN A 67 -8.17 -4.65 4.46
C ASN A 67 -6.69 -4.86 4.78
N PHE A 68 -6.29 -6.12 4.92
CA PHE A 68 -4.90 -6.46 5.19
C PHE A 68 -4.57 -7.86 4.68
N SER A 69 -3.31 -8.06 4.30
CA SER A 69 -2.81 -9.37 3.88
C SER A 69 -1.35 -9.58 4.30
N ILE A 70 -1.03 -10.83 4.65
CA ILE A 70 0.34 -11.21 5.03
C ILE A 70 1.14 -11.47 3.74
N TYR A 71 2.30 -10.81 3.64
CA TYR A 71 3.22 -11.07 2.55
C TYR A 71 3.99 -12.37 2.77
N CYS A 72 3.78 -13.36 1.93
CA CYS A 72 4.39 -14.67 2.02
C CYS A 72 5.63 -14.87 1.13
N GLY A 73 6.10 -13.82 0.45
CA GLY A 73 7.25 -13.90 -0.43
C GLY A 73 6.92 -13.56 -1.89
N LYS A 74 7.87 -13.89 -2.78
CA LYS A 74 7.74 -13.61 -4.22
C LYS A 74 6.73 -14.59 -4.84
N ASP A 75 5.73 -14.07 -5.51
CA ASP A 75 4.84 -14.84 -6.37
C ASP A 75 5.35 -14.76 -7.81
N GLU A 76 5.68 -15.91 -8.40
CA GLU A 76 6.19 -16.00 -9.77
C GLU A 76 5.11 -15.80 -10.83
N ASN A 77 3.84 -16.00 -10.48
CA ASN A 77 2.69 -15.82 -11.39
C ASN A 77 2.14 -14.38 -11.41
N ARG A 78 2.83 -13.44 -10.76
CA ARG A 78 2.37 -12.06 -10.67
C ARG A 78 2.38 -11.36 -12.03
N LYS A 79 1.23 -10.78 -12.40
CA LYS A 79 1.05 -10.06 -13.67
C LYS A 79 1.51 -8.60 -13.61
N LEU A 80 1.45 -7.97 -12.43
CA LEU A 80 1.80 -6.57 -12.21
C LEU A 80 3.05 -6.44 -11.31
N PRO A 81 3.75 -5.30 -11.31
CA PRO A 81 4.74 -4.98 -10.28
C PRO A 81 4.14 -5.12 -8.88
N LEU A 82 4.94 -5.57 -7.89
CA LEU A 82 4.45 -5.87 -6.53
C LEU A 82 3.64 -4.71 -5.92
N GLY A 83 4.14 -3.49 -6.02
CA GLY A 83 3.45 -2.33 -5.47
C GLY A 83 2.07 -2.12 -6.08
N SER A 84 1.97 -2.21 -7.42
CA SER A 84 0.71 -2.06 -8.14
C SER A 84 -0.28 -3.18 -7.79
N GLN A 85 0.19 -4.43 -7.75
CA GLN A 85 -0.65 -5.57 -7.38
C GLN A 85 -1.23 -5.41 -5.97
N VAL A 86 -0.39 -5.04 -5.01
CA VAL A 86 -0.82 -4.82 -3.62
C VAL A 86 -1.90 -3.74 -3.52
N VAL A 87 -1.73 -2.61 -4.21
CA VAL A 87 -2.74 -1.54 -4.20
C VAL A 87 -4.05 -2.04 -4.77
N MET A 88 -4.04 -2.74 -5.90
CA MET A 88 -5.24 -3.29 -6.53
C MET A 88 -5.93 -4.32 -5.63
N ASP A 89 -5.16 -5.20 -4.98
CA ASP A 89 -5.71 -6.21 -4.06
C ASP A 89 -6.31 -5.57 -2.80
N MET A 90 -5.66 -4.54 -2.24
CA MET A 90 -6.18 -3.82 -1.07
C MET A 90 -7.49 -3.08 -1.37
N LEU A 91 -7.66 -2.57 -2.59
CA LEU A 91 -8.85 -1.81 -3.01
C LEU A 91 -10.05 -2.67 -3.41
N GLN A 92 -9.90 -3.99 -3.53
CA GLN A 92 -11.02 -4.88 -3.93
C GLN A 92 -12.31 -4.70 -3.12
N PRO A 93 -12.30 -4.52 -1.77
CA PRO A 93 -13.52 -4.37 -1.01
C PRO A 93 -14.17 -2.97 -1.11
N VAL A 94 -13.52 -2.00 -1.77
CA VAL A 94 -14.04 -0.62 -1.87
C VAL A 94 -15.08 -0.53 -2.97
N VAL A 95 -16.32 -0.24 -2.61
CA VAL A 95 -17.47 -0.20 -3.53
C VAL A 95 -17.62 1.17 -4.20
N ASN A 96 -17.68 2.25 -3.42
CA ASN A 96 -17.88 3.62 -3.91
C ASN A 96 -16.54 4.29 -4.23
N LYS A 97 -15.95 3.95 -5.36
CA LYS A 97 -14.58 4.28 -5.73
C LYS A 97 -14.30 5.78 -5.81
N ASP A 98 -15.21 6.55 -6.36
CA ASP A 98 -15.14 8.00 -6.54
C ASP A 98 -15.22 8.81 -5.23
N SER A 99 -15.78 8.19 -4.19
CA SER A 99 -15.93 8.80 -2.85
C SER A 99 -14.65 8.77 -2.03
N HIS A 100 -13.60 8.07 -2.51
CA HIS A 100 -12.38 7.86 -1.74
C HIS A 100 -11.16 8.50 -2.38
N VAL A 101 -10.21 8.93 -1.52
CA VAL A 101 -8.86 9.36 -1.92
C VAL A 101 -7.86 8.39 -1.31
N ILE A 102 -7.10 7.73 -2.16
CA ILE A 102 -6.15 6.69 -1.78
C ILE A 102 -4.76 7.30 -1.66
N PHE A 103 -4.10 7.09 -0.52
CA PHE A 103 -2.74 7.55 -0.27
C PHE A 103 -1.77 6.38 -0.18
N PHE A 104 -0.62 6.49 -0.83
CA PHE A 104 0.46 5.51 -0.73
C PHE A 104 1.82 6.15 -1.00
N ASP A 105 2.89 5.46 -0.57
CA ASP A 105 4.26 5.95 -0.69
C ASP A 105 4.87 5.63 -2.07
N ASN A 106 6.14 6.04 -2.26
CA ASN A 106 6.88 5.83 -3.50
C ASN A 106 7.23 4.35 -3.81
N PHE A 107 7.00 3.43 -2.87
CA PHE A 107 7.16 2.00 -3.13
C PHE A 107 6.07 1.51 -4.09
N PHE A 108 4.84 1.99 -3.90
CA PHE A 108 3.68 1.59 -4.68
C PHE A 108 3.54 2.41 -5.96
N THR A 109 3.83 3.72 -5.88
CA THR A 109 3.51 4.70 -6.93
C THR A 109 4.29 4.41 -8.22
N SER A 110 3.55 4.32 -9.33
CA SER A 110 4.07 4.36 -10.70
C SER A 110 3.06 5.07 -11.60
N TYR A 111 3.51 5.60 -12.74
CA TYR A 111 2.61 6.24 -13.70
C TYR A 111 1.50 5.29 -14.15
N ALA A 112 1.85 4.06 -14.53
CA ALA A 112 0.90 3.05 -14.96
C ALA A 112 -0.18 2.77 -13.90
N LEU A 113 0.20 2.62 -12.61
CA LEU A 113 -0.76 2.44 -11.52
C LEU A 113 -1.72 3.63 -11.40
N MET A 114 -1.20 4.87 -11.47
CA MET A 114 -2.05 6.07 -11.37
C MET A 114 -3.08 6.15 -12.51
N VAL A 115 -2.67 5.80 -13.73
CA VAL A 115 -3.57 5.72 -14.89
C VAL A 115 -4.64 4.63 -14.68
N ASP A 116 -4.26 3.46 -14.19
CA ASP A 116 -5.20 2.35 -13.98
C ASP A 116 -6.20 2.66 -12.85
N LEU A 117 -5.78 3.34 -11.78
CA LEU A 117 -6.67 3.81 -10.72
C LEU A 117 -7.65 4.87 -11.22
N THR A 118 -7.19 5.82 -12.04
CA THR A 118 -8.06 6.84 -12.66
C THR A 118 -9.11 6.21 -13.58
N LYS A 119 -8.74 5.19 -14.37
CA LYS A 119 -9.69 4.44 -15.22
C LYS A 119 -10.76 3.70 -14.42
N GLN A 120 -10.48 3.41 -13.15
CA GLN A 120 -11.41 2.75 -12.24
C GLN A 120 -12.15 3.74 -11.31
N ASP A 121 -12.09 5.04 -11.60
CA ASP A 121 -12.72 6.13 -10.86
C ASP A 121 -12.17 6.34 -9.42
N PHE A 122 -10.98 5.83 -9.13
CA PHE A 122 -10.30 6.14 -7.88
C PHE A 122 -9.53 7.46 -7.97
N ARG A 123 -9.65 8.28 -6.94
CA ARG A 123 -8.75 9.42 -6.70
C ARG A 123 -7.54 8.94 -5.91
N ALA A 124 -6.34 9.11 -6.44
CA ALA A 124 -5.13 8.63 -5.78
C ALA A 124 -4.07 9.72 -5.63
N ARG A 125 -3.31 9.67 -4.54
CA ARG A 125 -2.18 10.55 -4.26
C ARG A 125 -1.00 9.73 -3.74
N GLY A 126 0.19 9.99 -4.25
CA GLY A 126 1.40 9.30 -3.81
C GLY A 126 2.65 10.07 -4.18
N THR A 127 3.71 9.87 -3.40
CA THR A 127 5.04 10.31 -3.80
C THR A 127 5.57 9.38 -4.88
N ILE A 128 6.26 9.90 -5.90
CA ILE A 128 6.79 9.10 -7.00
C ILE A 128 8.31 9.26 -7.10
N ARG A 129 9.01 8.20 -7.46
CA ARG A 129 10.44 8.26 -7.79
C ARG A 129 10.63 8.70 -9.23
N GLU A 130 11.64 9.53 -9.50
CA GLU A 130 11.93 10.06 -10.84
C GLU A 130 11.98 8.98 -11.92
N ASN A 131 12.58 7.82 -11.61
CA ASN A 131 12.70 6.70 -12.56
C ASN A 131 11.36 5.97 -12.84
N ARG A 132 10.25 6.36 -12.22
CA ARG A 132 8.92 5.76 -12.42
C ARG A 132 7.90 6.73 -13.03
N THR A 133 8.33 7.92 -13.44
CA THR A 133 7.48 8.96 -14.02
C THR A 133 7.25 8.80 -15.52
N GLU A 134 7.85 7.77 -16.15
CA GLU A 134 7.80 7.51 -17.61
C GLU A 134 8.16 8.74 -18.44
N LYS A 135 9.20 9.47 -18.02
CA LYS A 135 9.70 10.70 -18.68
C LYS A 135 8.71 11.86 -18.64
N CYS A 136 7.77 11.88 -17.69
CA CYS A 136 6.96 13.08 -17.44
C CYS A 136 7.87 14.27 -17.22
N HIS A 137 7.61 15.39 -17.91
CA HIS A 137 8.40 16.62 -17.83
C HIS A 137 8.14 17.34 -16.49
N LEU A 138 8.67 16.78 -15.42
CA LEU A 138 8.68 17.42 -14.10
C LEU A 138 9.97 18.21 -13.93
N LEU A 139 9.88 19.35 -13.25
CA LEU A 139 11.07 20.10 -12.88
C LEU A 139 11.96 19.25 -11.97
N PRO A 140 13.30 19.24 -12.18
CA PRO A 140 14.22 18.56 -11.28
C PRO A 140 14.04 19.05 -9.83
N LYS A 141 14.14 18.14 -8.87
CA LYS A 141 13.98 18.45 -7.44
C LYS A 141 14.82 19.67 -7.00
N LYS A 142 16.05 19.78 -7.49
CA LYS A 142 16.95 20.90 -7.19
C LYS A 142 16.43 22.26 -7.68
N GLU A 143 15.65 22.29 -8.74
CA GLU A 143 15.06 23.53 -9.26
C GLU A 143 13.80 23.91 -8.48
N ILE A 144 13.02 22.93 -8.05
CA ILE A 144 11.83 23.15 -7.19
C ILE A 144 12.28 23.71 -5.84
N GLU A 145 13.29 23.08 -5.19
CA GLU A 145 13.84 23.52 -3.91
C GLU A 145 14.45 24.94 -3.96
N LYS A 146 14.97 25.35 -5.12
CA LYS A 146 15.43 26.74 -5.31
C LYS A 146 14.28 27.73 -5.39
N LYS A 147 13.14 27.38 -6.01
CA LYS A 147 11.98 28.26 -6.13
C LYS A 147 11.26 28.44 -4.80
N GLU A 148 11.14 27.40 -3.99
CA GLU A 148 10.49 27.49 -2.66
C GLU A 148 11.27 28.33 -1.63
N ARG A 149 12.57 28.58 -1.85
CA ARG A 149 13.37 29.46 -0.98
C ARG A 149 13.15 30.95 -1.22
N PHE A 150 12.38 31.33 -2.21
CA PHE A 150 12.12 32.73 -2.59
C PHE A 150 10.64 33.13 -2.44
N LEU A 151 9.82 32.29 -1.79
CA LEU A 151 8.46 32.58 -1.35
C LEU A 151 8.39 32.57 0.17
#